data_068ce062195470e1defc0a390c6dd07e
#
_entry.id   068ce062195470e1defc0a390c6dd07e
#
_cell.length_a   1.000
_cell.length_b   1.000
_cell.length_c   1.000
_cell.angle_alpha   90.00
_cell.angle_beta   90.00
_cell.angle_gamma   90.00
#
_symmetry.space_group_name_H-M   'P 1'
#
loop_
_entity.id
_entity.type
_entity.pdbx_description
1 polymer ?
#
loop_
_entity_poly.entity_id
_entity_poly.type
_entity_poly.pdbx_seq_one_letter_code
_entity_poly.pdbx_strand_id
1 'polypeptide(L)'
;MIENFNKIINNKSFEKVNSWTVIQRKNFLNEVIRSHDLMGLTFAHLTFLDCNFIDIDFRYTYFMSCDFTNCNFTKTIFFKSELDNCNFKNCTIFQSDLIRANFMESNFSGCQFNTVNMAGAVFTRCELIQPKFDKVRFLESATLSKSKIWASKKCIEVNSLDNVSKIVDDLKD
;
A
#
# COMPACT_ATOMS: atom_id res chain seq x y z
N MET A 1 7.30 19.19 11.43
CA MET A 1 8.40 19.64 10.54
C MET A 1 8.31 18.81 9.27
N ILE A 2 8.36 19.43 8.10
CA ILE A 2 8.42 18.71 6.81
C ILE A 2 9.87 18.36 6.54
N GLU A 3 10.14 17.12 6.20
CA GLU A 3 11.49 16.62 5.97
C GLU A 3 11.67 16.19 4.50
N ASN A 4 12.91 16.01 4.06
CA ASN A 4 13.22 15.54 2.72
C ASN A 4 13.58 14.06 2.77
N PHE A 5 12.74 13.20 2.18
CA PHE A 5 12.91 11.75 2.18
C PHE A 5 14.17 11.32 1.45
N ASN A 6 14.41 11.87 0.26
CA ASN A 6 15.60 11.52 -0.53
C ASN A 6 16.89 11.86 0.23
N LYS A 7 16.91 12.95 1.00
CA LYS A 7 18.06 13.30 1.85
C LYS A 7 18.28 12.29 2.96
N ILE A 8 17.20 11.80 3.59
CA ILE A 8 17.30 10.77 4.64
C ILE A 8 17.88 9.48 4.06
N ILE A 9 17.36 9.03 2.92
CA ILE A 9 17.82 7.81 2.26
C ILE A 9 19.28 7.95 1.81
N ASN A 10 19.62 9.03 1.10
CA ASN A 10 20.97 9.23 0.57
C ASN A 10 22.04 9.35 1.67
N ASN A 11 21.68 9.98 2.77
CA ASN A 11 22.60 10.12 3.93
C ASN A 11 22.58 8.89 4.84
N LYS A 12 21.78 7.87 4.56
CA LYS A 12 21.56 6.69 5.41
C LYS A 12 21.24 7.08 6.87
N SER A 13 20.44 8.15 7.02
CA SER A 13 20.03 8.68 8.33
C SER A 13 18.91 7.83 8.93
N PHE A 14 19.20 6.55 9.19
CA PHE A 14 18.27 5.58 9.75
C PHE A 14 18.47 5.41 11.24
N GLU A 15 17.38 5.16 11.94
CA GLU A 15 17.41 4.78 13.33
C GLU A 15 17.59 3.27 13.47
N LYS A 16 18.26 2.84 14.52
CA LYS A 16 18.31 1.43 14.91
C LYS A 16 17.42 1.23 16.13
N VAL A 17 16.38 0.41 15.96
CA VAL A 17 15.48 0.01 17.02
C VAL A 17 15.56 -1.52 17.13
N ASN A 18 16.23 -2.02 18.16
CA ASN A 18 16.63 -3.42 18.27
C ASN A 18 17.49 -3.83 17.06
N SER A 19 17.04 -4.84 16.29
CA SER A 19 17.72 -5.29 15.07
C SER A 19 17.20 -4.62 13.79
N TRP A 20 16.16 -3.76 13.88
CA TRP A 20 15.50 -3.16 12.74
C TRP A 20 16.14 -1.84 12.31
N THR A 21 16.21 -1.61 11.01
CA THR A 21 16.56 -0.30 10.44
C THR A 21 15.28 0.46 10.17
N VAL A 22 15.06 1.55 10.91
CA VAL A 22 13.76 2.23 10.98
C VAL A 22 13.84 3.67 10.52
N ILE A 23 12.85 4.12 9.75
CA ILE A 23 12.53 5.52 9.51
C ILE A 23 11.18 5.78 10.16
N GLN A 24 11.11 6.71 11.10
CA GLN A 24 9.87 6.92 11.85
C GLN A 24 9.56 8.38 12.17
N ARG A 25 8.26 8.64 12.41
CA ARG A 25 7.72 9.91 12.93
C ARG A 25 8.13 11.13 12.12
N LYS A 26 8.01 11.01 10.79
CA LYS A 26 8.37 12.07 9.84
C LYS A 26 7.24 12.35 8.87
N ASN A 27 7.20 13.59 8.39
CA ASN A 27 6.23 14.04 7.41
C ASN A 27 6.92 14.50 6.13
N PHE A 28 6.41 14.04 4.99
CA PHE A 28 6.94 14.33 3.67
C PHE A 28 5.84 14.94 2.80
N LEU A 29 6.16 16.01 2.09
CA LEU A 29 5.22 16.75 1.26
C LEU A 29 5.82 17.01 -0.12
N ASN A 30 5.06 16.71 -1.17
CA ASN A 30 5.43 16.97 -2.57
C ASN A 30 6.79 16.36 -2.97
N GLU A 31 7.16 15.22 -2.37
CA GLU A 31 8.41 14.54 -2.68
C GLU A 31 8.29 13.67 -3.94
N VAL A 32 9.31 13.70 -4.76
CA VAL A 32 9.51 12.73 -5.83
C VAL A 32 10.65 11.80 -5.44
N ILE A 33 10.32 10.56 -5.13
CA ILE A 33 11.21 9.52 -4.63
C ILE A 33 11.43 8.54 -5.77
N ARG A 34 12.68 8.35 -6.23
CA ARG A 34 12.98 7.54 -7.41
C ARG A 34 14.10 6.56 -7.20
N SER A 35 13.93 5.38 -7.79
CA SER A 35 15.00 4.39 -8.02
C SER A 35 15.80 4.06 -6.76
N HIS A 36 15.09 3.88 -5.64
CA HIS A 36 15.71 3.46 -4.39
C HIS A 36 15.44 1.99 -4.09
N ASP A 37 16.47 1.31 -3.63
CA ASP A 37 16.35 0.02 -2.95
C ASP A 37 16.11 0.28 -1.45
N LEU A 38 14.87 0.07 -1.05
CA LEU A 38 14.40 0.25 0.33
C LEU A 38 14.02 -1.09 0.97
N MET A 39 14.47 -2.18 0.36
CA MET A 39 14.18 -3.55 0.76
C MET A 39 14.53 -3.81 2.23
N GLY A 40 13.61 -4.43 2.94
CA GLY A 40 13.78 -4.85 4.34
C GLY A 40 13.84 -3.72 5.36
N LEU A 41 13.57 -2.46 4.96
CA LEU A 41 13.47 -1.36 5.91
C LEU A 41 12.14 -1.39 6.66
N THR A 42 12.09 -0.72 7.79
CA THR A 42 10.87 -0.46 8.54
C THR A 42 10.52 1.01 8.48
N PHE A 43 9.28 1.29 8.10
CA PHE A 43 8.69 2.62 8.06
C PHE A 43 7.58 2.70 9.10
N ALA A 44 7.70 3.60 10.08
CA ALA A 44 6.74 3.67 11.18
C ALA A 44 6.25 5.11 11.42
N HIS A 45 4.93 5.27 11.48
CA HIS A 45 4.29 6.56 11.76
C HIS A 45 4.76 7.67 10.81
N LEU A 46 4.84 7.36 9.52
CA LEU A 46 5.20 8.32 8.47
C LEU A 46 3.94 8.88 7.83
N THR A 47 4.01 10.16 7.45
CA THR A 47 2.97 10.79 6.65
C THR A 47 3.56 11.26 5.33
N PHE A 48 2.96 10.82 4.22
CA PHE A 48 3.28 11.26 2.88
C PHE A 48 2.06 11.95 2.27
N LEU A 49 2.22 13.19 1.86
CA LEU A 49 1.18 13.97 1.20
C LEU A 49 1.67 14.42 -0.18
N ASP A 50 0.88 14.14 -1.21
CA ASP A 50 1.17 14.52 -2.60
C ASP A 50 2.53 14.00 -3.09
N CYS A 51 2.96 12.81 -2.64
CA CYS A 51 4.25 12.23 -2.96
C CYS A 51 4.18 11.23 -4.12
N ASN A 52 5.27 11.14 -4.89
CA ASN A 52 5.40 10.21 -5.99
C ASN A 52 6.56 9.24 -5.74
N PHE A 53 6.24 7.97 -5.65
CA PHE A 53 7.18 6.85 -5.53
C PHE A 53 7.35 6.20 -6.90
N ILE A 54 8.53 6.28 -7.48
CA ILE A 54 8.76 5.83 -8.85
C ILE A 54 9.94 4.87 -8.88
N ASP A 55 9.69 3.65 -9.36
CA ASP A 55 10.73 2.64 -9.51
C ASP A 55 11.42 2.30 -8.18
N ILE A 56 10.60 2.06 -7.15
CA ILE A 56 11.07 1.77 -5.78
C ILE A 56 10.93 0.29 -5.46
N ASP A 57 11.96 -0.26 -4.87
CA ASP A 57 11.95 -1.61 -4.34
C ASP A 57 11.62 -1.61 -2.84
N PHE A 58 10.39 -2.02 -2.53
CA PHE A 58 9.89 -2.20 -1.16
C PHE A 58 9.78 -3.67 -0.76
N ARG A 59 10.49 -4.58 -1.41
CA ARG A 59 10.42 -6.01 -1.04
C ARG A 59 10.78 -6.22 0.42
N TYR A 60 9.98 -7.02 1.10
CA TYR A 60 10.18 -7.38 2.51
C TYR A 60 10.21 -6.17 3.47
N THR A 61 9.72 -5.00 3.04
CA THR A 61 9.57 -3.84 3.92
C THR A 61 8.41 -4.03 4.89
N TYR A 62 8.50 -3.38 6.03
CA TYR A 62 7.42 -3.29 6.99
C TYR A 62 6.97 -1.83 7.15
N PHE A 63 5.70 -1.58 6.87
CA PHE A 63 5.05 -0.29 7.10
C PHE A 63 4.09 -0.41 8.27
N MET A 64 4.25 0.42 9.28
CA MET A 64 3.40 0.44 10.47
C MET A 64 2.82 1.83 10.69
N SER A 65 1.50 1.94 10.68
CA SER A 65 0.78 3.20 10.93
C SER A 65 1.27 4.34 10.05
N CYS A 66 1.42 4.08 8.75
CA CYS A 66 1.81 5.09 7.77
C CYS A 66 0.61 5.63 7.01
N ASP A 67 0.60 6.94 6.78
CA ASP A 67 -0.44 7.63 6.02
C ASP A 67 0.08 8.09 4.66
N PHE A 68 -0.65 7.71 3.61
CA PHE A 68 -0.39 8.12 2.24
C PHE A 68 -1.64 8.82 1.70
N THR A 69 -1.53 10.12 1.41
CA THR A 69 -2.64 10.88 0.83
C THR A 69 -2.24 11.47 -0.52
N ASN A 70 -3.06 11.24 -1.54
CA ASN A 70 -2.83 11.67 -2.92
C ASN A 70 -1.47 11.21 -3.47
N CYS A 71 -1.00 10.05 -3.04
CA CYS A 71 0.31 9.52 -3.45
C CYS A 71 0.20 8.63 -4.68
N ASN A 72 1.25 8.63 -5.50
CA ASN A 72 1.35 7.75 -6.65
C ASN A 72 2.51 6.77 -6.47
N PHE A 73 2.21 5.50 -6.70
CA PHE A 73 3.18 4.41 -6.70
C PHE A 73 3.28 3.87 -8.13
N THR A 74 4.37 4.19 -8.82
CA THR A 74 4.59 3.79 -10.20
C THR A 74 5.78 2.86 -10.31
N LYS A 75 5.59 1.67 -10.86
CA LYS A 75 6.63 0.63 -10.98
C LYS A 75 7.28 0.28 -9.65
N THR A 76 6.49 0.24 -8.58
CA THR A 76 6.96 -0.12 -7.25
C THR A 76 6.78 -1.63 -7.00
N ILE A 77 7.66 -2.21 -6.21
CA ILE A 77 7.65 -3.65 -5.88
C ILE A 77 7.41 -3.82 -4.39
N PHE A 78 6.24 -4.39 -4.04
CA PHE A 78 5.85 -4.71 -2.65
C PHE A 78 5.86 -6.23 -2.38
N PHE A 79 6.72 -6.97 -3.05
CA PHE A 79 6.76 -8.43 -2.88
C PHE A 79 7.01 -8.80 -1.41
N LYS A 80 6.07 -9.52 -0.80
CA LYS A 80 6.12 -9.94 0.60
C LYS A 80 6.36 -8.79 1.59
N SER A 81 5.96 -7.58 1.26
CA SER A 81 5.92 -6.49 2.24
C SER A 81 4.71 -6.64 3.16
N GLU A 82 4.83 -6.08 4.35
CA GLU A 82 3.76 -6.05 5.34
C GLU A 82 3.37 -4.60 5.60
N LEU A 83 2.06 -4.33 5.50
CA LEU A 83 1.49 -2.99 5.66
C LEU A 83 0.39 -3.05 6.72
N ASP A 84 0.73 -2.66 7.94
CA ASP A 84 -0.12 -2.78 9.10
C ASP A 84 -0.63 -1.40 9.54
N ASN A 85 -1.95 -1.29 9.70
CA ASN A 85 -2.63 -0.06 10.12
C ASN A 85 -2.26 1.15 9.26
N CYS A 86 -2.13 0.95 7.93
CA CYS A 86 -1.79 2.00 6.99
C CYS A 86 -3.02 2.61 6.32
N ASN A 87 -2.99 3.91 6.04
CA ASN A 87 -4.04 4.58 5.30
C ASN A 87 -3.54 5.00 3.92
N PHE A 88 -4.29 4.58 2.90
CA PHE A 88 -4.10 5.00 1.52
C PHE A 88 -5.34 5.78 1.08
N LYS A 89 -5.22 7.10 0.97
CA LYS A 89 -6.33 7.96 0.56
C LYS A 89 -6.05 8.57 -0.81
N ASN A 90 -6.94 8.32 -1.77
CA ASN A 90 -6.83 8.83 -3.15
C ASN A 90 -5.49 8.47 -3.81
N CYS A 91 -4.93 7.31 -3.49
CA CYS A 91 -3.65 6.87 -4.05
C CYS A 91 -3.85 6.14 -5.37
N THR A 92 -2.85 6.24 -6.24
CA THR A 92 -2.77 5.46 -7.48
C THR A 92 -1.61 4.49 -7.39
N ILE A 93 -1.88 3.21 -7.62
CA ILE A 93 -0.88 2.16 -7.74
C ILE A 93 -0.86 1.73 -9.21
N PHE A 94 0.22 2.05 -9.93
CA PHE A 94 0.31 1.89 -11.37
C PHE A 94 1.53 1.06 -11.78
N GLN A 95 1.33 0.06 -12.64
CA GLN A 95 2.40 -0.81 -13.15
C GLN A 95 3.26 -1.44 -12.04
N SER A 96 2.64 -1.76 -10.91
CA SER A 96 3.33 -2.17 -9.69
C SER A 96 3.05 -3.61 -9.32
N ASP A 97 3.87 -4.16 -8.43
CA ASP A 97 3.82 -5.55 -8.00
C ASP A 97 3.48 -5.63 -6.51
N LEU A 98 2.32 -6.23 -6.19
CA LEU A 98 1.84 -6.50 -4.84
C LEU A 98 1.87 -8.01 -4.53
N ILE A 99 2.68 -8.80 -5.23
CA ILE A 99 2.73 -10.25 -5.04
C ILE A 99 3.02 -10.60 -3.58
N ARG A 100 2.10 -11.36 -2.98
CA ARG A 100 2.19 -11.79 -1.57
C ARG A 100 2.36 -10.63 -0.57
N ALA A 101 2.00 -9.41 -0.94
CA ALA A 101 1.90 -8.30 0.01
C ALA A 101 0.77 -8.58 1.01
N ASN A 102 1.01 -8.28 2.28
CA ASN A 102 0.05 -8.47 3.35
C ASN A 102 -0.39 -7.10 3.90
N PHE A 103 -1.68 -6.82 3.76
CA PHE A 103 -2.30 -5.61 4.29
C PHE A 103 -3.18 -5.99 5.47
N MET A 104 -2.86 -5.48 6.65
CA MET A 104 -3.62 -5.72 7.85
C MET A 104 -4.14 -4.39 8.42
N GLU A 105 -5.43 -4.35 8.75
CA GLU A 105 -6.09 -3.18 9.36
C GLU A 105 -5.90 -1.88 8.56
N SER A 106 -5.70 -2.01 7.26
CA SER A 106 -5.38 -0.88 6.37
C SER A 106 -6.60 -0.40 5.58
N ASN A 107 -6.62 0.90 5.26
CA ASN A 107 -7.71 1.55 4.54
C ASN A 107 -7.25 2.01 3.15
N PHE A 108 -8.11 1.75 2.15
CA PHE A 108 -7.90 2.14 0.75
C PHE A 108 -9.07 2.97 0.25
N SER A 109 -9.15 4.22 0.66
CA SER A 109 -10.22 5.13 0.25
C SER A 109 -9.89 5.85 -1.06
N GLY A 110 -10.73 5.66 -2.08
CA GLY A 110 -10.57 6.29 -3.40
C GLY A 110 -9.35 5.80 -4.19
N CYS A 111 -8.77 4.66 -3.82
CA CYS A 111 -7.57 4.15 -4.46
C CYS A 111 -7.84 3.55 -5.83
N GLN A 112 -6.87 3.69 -6.73
CA GLN A 112 -6.88 3.13 -8.07
C GLN A 112 -5.73 2.15 -8.25
N PHE A 113 -6.07 0.91 -8.61
CA PHE A 113 -5.12 -0.15 -8.95
C PHE A 113 -5.15 -0.36 -10.46
N ASN A 114 -4.10 0.05 -11.15
CA ASN A 114 -4.06 -0.03 -12.61
C ASN A 114 -2.79 -0.76 -13.06
N THR A 115 -2.98 -1.82 -13.84
CA THR A 115 -1.89 -2.67 -14.34
C THR A 115 -1.04 -3.24 -13.20
N VAL A 116 -1.70 -3.70 -12.14
CA VAL A 116 -1.06 -4.22 -10.93
C VAL A 116 -1.10 -5.75 -10.91
N ASN A 117 -0.04 -6.37 -10.38
CA ASN A 117 -0.01 -7.80 -10.11
C ASN A 117 -0.32 -8.05 -8.64
N MET A 118 -1.42 -8.75 -8.34
CA MET A 118 -1.89 -9.05 -6.99
C MET A 118 -1.78 -10.52 -6.61
N ALA A 119 -0.93 -11.31 -7.27
CA ALA A 119 -0.82 -12.74 -6.99
C ALA A 119 -0.57 -13.04 -5.51
N GLY A 120 -1.53 -13.66 -4.86
CA GLY A 120 -1.46 -14.03 -3.45
C GLY A 120 -1.40 -12.85 -2.47
N ALA A 121 -1.79 -11.65 -2.88
CA ALA A 121 -1.96 -10.52 -1.95
C ALA A 121 -3.08 -10.80 -0.95
N VAL A 122 -2.92 -10.36 0.29
CA VAL A 122 -3.87 -10.61 1.39
C VAL A 122 -4.29 -9.29 2.03
N PHE A 123 -5.60 -9.14 2.20
CA PHE A 123 -6.22 -8.00 2.86
C PHE A 123 -7.01 -8.50 4.07
N THR A 124 -6.52 -8.24 5.28
CA THR A 124 -7.15 -8.69 6.52
C THR A 124 -7.61 -7.49 7.34
N ARG A 125 -8.88 -7.45 7.72
CA ARG A 125 -9.52 -6.32 8.43
C ARG A 125 -9.34 -4.98 7.71
N CYS A 126 -9.32 -5.01 6.38
CA CYS A 126 -9.16 -3.82 5.55
C CYS A 126 -10.49 -3.19 5.18
N GLU A 127 -10.48 -1.90 4.91
CA GLU A 127 -11.59 -1.19 4.27
C GLU A 127 -11.15 -0.67 2.91
N LEU A 128 -11.88 -1.07 1.85
CA LEU A 128 -11.68 -0.60 0.50
C LEU A 128 -12.90 0.25 0.11
N ILE A 129 -12.73 1.58 0.12
CA ILE A 129 -13.82 2.53 -0.15
C ILE A 129 -13.68 3.06 -1.57
N GLN A 130 -14.64 2.74 -2.42
CA GLN A 130 -14.65 3.10 -3.85
C GLN A 130 -13.34 2.75 -4.58
N PRO A 131 -12.80 1.53 -4.40
CA PRO A 131 -11.60 1.11 -5.09
C PRO A 131 -11.89 0.97 -6.59
N LYS A 132 -10.91 1.29 -7.42
CA LYS A 132 -10.97 1.04 -8.86
C LYS A 132 -9.90 0.04 -9.25
N PHE A 133 -10.29 -1.01 -9.98
CA PHE A 133 -9.41 -2.04 -10.48
C PHE A 133 -9.43 -2.02 -12.02
N ASP A 134 -8.31 -1.70 -12.65
CA ASP A 134 -8.13 -1.73 -14.10
C ASP A 134 -6.90 -2.56 -14.46
N LYS A 135 -7.07 -3.55 -15.35
CA LYS A 135 -5.99 -4.45 -15.81
C LYS A 135 -5.17 -5.07 -14.68
N VAL A 136 -5.83 -5.38 -13.56
CA VAL A 136 -5.18 -6.07 -12.45
C VAL A 136 -5.03 -7.55 -12.79
N ARG A 137 -3.82 -8.07 -12.65
CA ARG A 137 -3.49 -9.47 -12.90
C ARG A 137 -3.56 -10.28 -11.61
N PHE A 138 -4.03 -11.52 -11.71
CA PHE A 138 -4.12 -12.49 -10.62
C PHE A 138 -4.97 -11.98 -9.44
N LEU A 139 -6.00 -11.19 -9.75
CA LEU A 139 -6.95 -10.72 -8.74
C LEU A 139 -7.71 -11.89 -8.11
N GLU A 140 -7.90 -12.98 -8.85
CA GLU A 140 -8.51 -14.22 -8.41
C GLU A 140 -7.72 -14.96 -7.31
N SER A 141 -6.43 -14.68 -7.17
CA SER A 141 -5.59 -15.22 -6.10
C SER A 141 -5.38 -14.26 -4.93
N ALA A 142 -5.85 -13.04 -5.05
CA ALA A 142 -5.89 -12.09 -3.94
C ALA A 142 -7.09 -12.40 -3.04
N THR A 143 -6.93 -12.23 -1.74
CA THR A 143 -7.94 -12.60 -0.76
C THR A 143 -8.28 -11.49 0.21
N LEU A 144 -9.55 -11.46 0.64
CA LEU A 144 -10.00 -10.62 1.75
C LEU A 144 -10.45 -11.51 2.91
N SER A 145 -10.20 -11.04 4.13
CA SER A 145 -10.70 -11.67 5.36
C SER A 145 -11.08 -10.59 6.37
N LYS A 146 -12.26 -10.73 6.98
CA LYS A 146 -12.77 -9.77 7.98
C LYS A 146 -12.73 -8.32 7.49
N SER A 147 -12.94 -8.12 6.20
CA SER A 147 -12.75 -6.84 5.48
C SER A 147 -14.04 -6.33 4.89
N LYS A 148 -14.07 -5.05 4.49
CA LYS A 148 -15.22 -4.41 3.86
C LYS A 148 -14.84 -3.78 2.54
N ILE A 149 -15.69 -3.94 1.51
CA ILE A 149 -15.59 -3.21 0.26
C ILE A 149 -16.85 -2.37 0.09
N TRP A 150 -16.65 -1.08 -0.15
CA TRP A 150 -17.72 -0.13 -0.43
C TRP A 150 -17.64 0.35 -1.88
N ALA A 151 -18.72 0.16 -2.64
CA ALA A 151 -18.83 0.72 -3.98
C ALA A 151 -20.16 1.48 -4.09
N SER A 152 -20.07 2.79 -4.30
CA SER A 152 -21.25 3.69 -4.37
C SER A 152 -22.16 3.56 -3.14
N LYS A 153 -23.28 2.85 -3.25
CA LYS A 153 -24.27 2.66 -2.19
C LYS A 153 -24.26 1.25 -1.58
N LYS A 154 -23.40 0.36 -2.08
CA LYS A 154 -23.34 -1.05 -1.66
C LYS A 154 -22.08 -1.31 -0.83
N CYS A 155 -22.24 -2.02 0.26
CA CYS A 155 -21.14 -2.52 1.08
C CYS A 155 -21.20 -4.04 1.12
N ILE A 156 -20.07 -4.70 0.89
CA ILE A 156 -19.89 -6.13 1.10
C ILE A 156 -18.96 -6.33 2.27
N GLU A 157 -19.44 -6.99 3.31
CA GLU A 157 -18.64 -7.42 4.44
C GLU A 157 -18.14 -8.85 4.23
N VAL A 158 -16.84 -9.04 4.34
CA VAL A 158 -16.18 -10.34 4.18
C VAL A 158 -15.74 -10.84 5.55
N ASN A 159 -16.42 -11.83 6.08
CA ASN A 159 -16.15 -12.37 7.42
C ASN A 159 -15.16 -13.56 7.43
N SER A 160 -15.03 -14.23 6.29
CA SER A 160 -14.09 -15.34 6.07
C SER A 160 -13.13 -15.02 4.95
N LEU A 161 -12.20 -15.91 4.67
CA LEU A 161 -11.33 -15.76 3.51
C LEU A 161 -12.13 -15.87 2.22
N ASP A 162 -12.11 -14.83 1.40
CA ASP A 162 -12.80 -14.79 0.12
C ASP A 162 -11.92 -14.17 -0.96
N ASN A 163 -12.28 -14.39 -2.20
CA ASN A 163 -11.53 -13.94 -3.37
C ASN A 163 -11.95 -12.52 -3.78
N VAL A 164 -10.98 -11.65 -4.01
CA VAL A 164 -11.23 -10.23 -4.36
C VAL A 164 -11.98 -10.09 -5.68
N SER A 165 -11.68 -10.91 -6.68
CA SER A 165 -12.31 -10.78 -8.01
C SER A 165 -13.80 -11.04 -7.95
N LYS A 166 -14.22 -12.07 -7.22
CA LYS A 166 -15.63 -12.42 -7.03
C LYS A 166 -16.39 -11.25 -6.38
N ILE A 167 -15.83 -10.67 -5.33
CA ILE A 167 -16.46 -9.55 -4.62
C ILE A 167 -16.56 -8.30 -5.51
N VAL A 168 -15.53 -8.02 -6.29
CA VAL A 168 -15.52 -6.87 -7.23
C VAL A 168 -16.56 -7.06 -8.33
N ASP A 169 -16.76 -8.28 -8.82
CA ASP A 169 -17.82 -8.57 -9.82
C ASP A 169 -19.20 -8.38 -9.23
N ASP A 170 -19.45 -8.79 -7.99
CA ASP A 170 -20.70 -8.59 -7.27
C ASP A 170 -21.03 -7.09 -7.00
N LEU A 171 -20.04 -6.19 -7.12
CA LEU A 171 -20.23 -4.75 -6.94
C LEU A 171 -20.56 -3.99 -8.24
N LYS A 172 -20.45 -4.65 -9.41
CA LYS A 172 -20.73 -4.01 -10.71
C LYS A 172 -22.21 -3.89 -11.04
N ASP A 173 -23.07 -4.65 -10.34
CA ASP A 173 -24.53 -4.64 -10.47
C ASP A 173 -25.16 -3.65 -9.45
#